data_b425e11b904186d80d7e72753688d9db
#
_entry.id   b425e11b904186d80d7e72753688d9db
#
_cell.length_a   1.000
_cell.length_b   1.000
_cell.length_c   1.000
_cell.angle_alpha   90.00
_cell.angle_beta   90.00
_cell.angle_gamma   90.00
#
_symmetry.space_group_name_H-M   'P 1'
#
loop_
_entity.id
_entity.type
_entity.pdbx_description
1 polymer ?
#
loop_
_entity_poly.entity_id
_entity_poly.type
_entity_poly.pdbx_seq_one_letter_code
_entity_poly.pdbx_strand_id
1 'polypeptide(L)'
;DLPYGITLSIPVEYSKVENNEYICCVRKDAGDDPDVTDGILISTKLEFIKGDKLEFHFFAGEGVGTFTKNGLALPKGEPAINPVPRQMMIDNLSKIFAEDNLTGTVNITVMVENGMEVAKKTFNERLGVIGGISILGTSGMVLPMSKTALLETIEADIKFRIQNSATNTVYMSPGNIGAKYLERNFATDASTVAIISNFIGESIDYAISHDAKKIVLCGDMGKLIKLSGGIMNTHSNDSDSRLELLLAAVIKDVLEDDDIDFSLLTPILLDILKQKTTTAAIAIIKEYKLDRCFDIIAEKMLYYAYNRAFKAEIFYHKNKFASIDEFKKNLQIRIIAFSDNETV
;
A
#
# COMPACT_ATOMS: atom_id res chain seq x y z
N ASP A 1 26.27 -0.70 -12.17
CA ASP A 1 25.26 -1.43 -12.95
C ASP A 1 23.98 -1.58 -12.13
N LEU A 2 22.85 -1.47 -12.78
CA LEU A 2 21.53 -1.62 -12.23
C LEU A 2 20.89 -2.96 -12.67
N PRO A 3 19.78 -3.40 -12.04
CA PRO A 3 18.99 -4.53 -12.54
C PRO A 3 18.58 -4.34 -14.01
N TYR A 4 18.31 -5.46 -14.68
CA TYR A 4 17.90 -5.50 -16.09
C TYR A 4 18.99 -5.03 -17.10
N GLY A 5 20.27 -5.03 -16.71
CA GLY A 5 21.39 -4.73 -17.60
C GLY A 5 21.56 -3.25 -17.95
N ILE A 6 21.00 -2.37 -17.16
CA ILE A 6 21.16 -0.92 -17.31
C ILE A 6 22.43 -0.48 -16.59
N THR A 7 23.25 0.34 -17.22
CA THR A 7 24.42 0.99 -16.60
C THR A 7 24.19 2.49 -16.55
N LEU A 8 24.32 3.08 -15.37
CA LEU A 8 24.25 4.53 -15.15
C LEU A 8 25.57 5.04 -14.60
N SER A 9 25.97 6.24 -15.04
CA SER A 9 27.04 7.01 -14.43
C SER A 9 26.43 8.04 -13.51
N ILE A 10 26.77 7.97 -12.23
CA ILE A 10 26.28 8.87 -11.19
C ILE A 10 27.45 9.74 -10.73
N PRO A 11 27.32 11.08 -10.65
CA PRO A 11 28.36 11.95 -10.11
C PRO A 11 28.66 11.59 -8.65
N VAL A 12 29.95 11.45 -8.35
CA VAL A 12 30.40 11.28 -6.97
C VAL A 12 30.58 12.66 -6.34
N GLU A 13 29.89 12.92 -5.22
CA GLU A 13 30.01 14.18 -4.46
C GLU A 13 31.39 14.31 -3.82
N TYR A 14 31.81 13.24 -3.16
CA TYR A 14 33.18 13.09 -2.66
C TYR A 14 33.54 11.62 -2.46
N SER A 15 34.83 11.35 -2.46
CA SER A 15 35.38 10.09 -2.01
C SER A 15 36.61 10.34 -1.17
N LYS A 16 36.83 9.50 -0.15
CA LYS A 16 38.00 9.56 0.71
C LYS A 16 38.41 8.18 1.21
N VAL A 17 39.70 8.06 1.57
CA VAL A 17 40.23 6.87 2.22
C VAL A 17 40.81 7.31 3.56
N GLU A 18 40.30 6.74 4.63
CA GLU A 18 40.70 7.03 6.00
C GLU A 18 40.84 5.69 6.77
N ASN A 19 41.98 5.47 7.45
CA ASN A 19 42.20 4.29 8.31
C ASN A 19 41.83 2.94 7.66
N ASN A 20 42.18 2.76 6.37
CA ASN A 20 41.82 1.59 5.57
C ASN A 20 40.31 1.40 5.30
N GLU A 21 39.54 2.43 5.51
CA GLU A 21 38.12 2.52 5.13
C GLU A 21 37.96 3.39 3.87
N TYR A 22 37.19 2.92 2.92
CA TYR A 22 36.89 3.63 1.67
C TYR A 22 35.48 4.22 1.76
N ILE A 23 35.37 5.54 1.66
CA ILE A 23 34.09 6.24 1.75
C ILE A 23 33.78 6.88 0.40
N CYS A 24 32.58 6.62 -0.12
CA CYS A 24 32.06 7.26 -1.33
C CYS A 24 30.68 7.85 -1.03
N CYS A 25 30.43 9.06 -1.51
CA CYS A 25 29.18 9.77 -1.33
C CYS A 25 28.58 10.18 -2.68
N VAL A 26 27.29 10.00 -2.81
CA VAL A 26 26.50 10.43 -3.96
C VAL A 26 25.30 11.21 -3.50
N ARG A 27 24.79 12.11 -4.35
CA ARG A 27 23.54 12.83 -4.13
C ARG A 27 22.40 12.08 -4.82
N LYS A 28 21.31 11.84 -4.08
CA LYS A 28 20.11 11.26 -4.66
C LYS A 28 19.45 12.28 -5.60
N ASP A 29 19.13 11.84 -6.79
CA ASP A 29 18.32 12.55 -7.77
C ASP A 29 16.97 11.82 -7.90
N ALA A 30 15.90 12.48 -7.49
CA ALA A 30 14.54 11.94 -7.60
C ALA A 30 13.84 12.39 -8.89
N GLY A 31 14.50 13.15 -9.76
CA GLY A 31 13.91 13.71 -10.97
C GLY A 31 12.72 14.63 -10.64
N ASP A 32 11.61 14.42 -11.33
CA ASP A 32 10.36 15.20 -11.12
C ASP A 32 9.48 14.63 -9.99
N ASP A 33 9.94 13.60 -9.25
CA ASP A 33 9.17 13.03 -8.14
C ASP A 33 9.25 13.95 -6.91
N PRO A 34 8.11 14.33 -6.28
CA PRO A 34 8.10 15.12 -5.05
C PRO A 34 8.52 14.29 -3.82
N ASP A 35 9.60 13.52 -3.95
CA ASP A 35 10.16 12.69 -2.88
C ASP A 35 10.88 13.56 -1.84
N VAL A 36 10.51 13.40 -0.56
CA VAL A 36 11.16 14.08 0.57
C VAL A 36 12.64 13.72 0.72
N THR A 37 13.11 12.71 0.04
CA THR A 37 14.51 12.26 0.02
C THR A 37 15.28 12.78 -1.19
N ASP A 38 14.70 13.66 -2.02
CA ASP A 38 15.43 14.28 -3.11
C ASP A 38 16.60 15.13 -2.60
N GLY A 39 17.73 15.05 -3.30
CA GLY A 39 18.93 15.83 -2.98
C GLY A 39 19.71 15.39 -1.74
N ILE A 40 19.24 14.38 -0.97
CA ILE A 40 19.99 13.91 0.20
C ILE A 40 21.30 13.24 -0.19
N LEU A 41 22.29 13.34 0.71
CA LEU A 41 23.57 12.68 0.54
C LEU A 41 23.53 11.25 1.09
N ILE A 42 23.91 10.30 0.25
CA ILE A 42 24.00 8.89 0.60
C ILE A 42 25.47 8.49 0.51
N SER A 43 26.03 8.06 1.61
CA SER A 43 27.42 7.62 1.70
C SER A 43 27.51 6.13 1.98
N THR A 44 28.48 5.49 1.37
CA THR A 44 28.82 4.09 1.65
C THR A 44 30.25 4.01 2.13
N LYS A 45 30.45 3.40 3.29
CA LYS A 45 31.76 3.08 3.83
C LYS A 45 32.06 1.60 3.61
N LEU A 46 33.21 1.29 3.04
CA LEU A 46 33.72 -0.02 2.76
C LEU A 46 34.95 -0.29 3.62
N GLU A 47 34.95 -1.41 4.33
CA GLU A 47 36.10 -1.98 5.01
C GLU A 47 36.37 -3.37 4.39
N PHE A 48 37.57 -3.62 3.96
CA PHE A 48 38.00 -4.93 3.40
C PHE A 48 38.98 -5.62 4.31
N ILE A 49 38.65 -6.87 4.66
CA ILE A 49 39.49 -7.76 5.48
C ILE A 49 39.80 -8.98 4.63
N LYS A 50 41.08 -9.14 4.25
CA LYS A 50 41.53 -10.27 3.41
C LYS A 50 41.23 -11.61 4.06
N GLY A 51 40.73 -12.57 3.28
CA GLY A 51 40.35 -13.90 3.73
C GLY A 51 40.25 -14.89 2.57
N ASP A 52 39.77 -16.09 2.86
CA ASP A 52 39.77 -17.21 1.88
C ASP A 52 38.51 -17.18 0.98
N LYS A 53 37.44 -16.53 1.41
CA LYS A 53 36.16 -16.42 0.68
C LYS A 53 35.70 -14.99 0.60
N LEU A 54 35.03 -14.63 -0.49
CA LEU A 54 34.39 -13.33 -0.64
C LEU A 54 33.02 -13.36 0.05
N GLU A 55 32.87 -12.57 1.10
CA GLU A 55 31.65 -12.45 1.90
C GLU A 55 31.29 -10.98 2.10
N PHE A 56 29.99 -10.67 2.11
CA PHE A 56 29.49 -9.30 2.24
C PHE A 56 28.59 -9.16 3.47
N HIS A 57 28.89 -8.18 4.32
CA HIS A 57 28.10 -7.83 5.49
C HIS A 57 27.60 -6.39 5.41
N PHE A 58 26.35 -6.18 5.79
CA PHE A 58 25.69 -4.89 5.69
C PHE A 58 25.39 -4.30 7.07
N PHE A 59 25.65 -3.01 7.22
CA PHE A 59 25.46 -2.26 8.46
C PHE A 59 24.68 -0.97 8.22
N ALA A 60 23.80 -0.61 9.16
CA ALA A 60 23.20 0.70 9.20
C ALA A 60 24.16 1.68 9.85
N GLY A 61 24.58 2.68 9.12
CA GLY A 61 25.25 3.86 9.66
C GLY A 61 24.28 4.96 10.03
N GLU A 62 24.79 6.15 10.29
CA GLU A 62 23.97 7.30 10.64
C GLU A 62 22.87 7.54 9.59
N GLY A 63 21.63 7.77 10.05
CA GLY A 63 20.48 8.08 9.21
C GLY A 63 19.88 6.91 8.42
N VAL A 64 20.44 5.70 8.52
CA VAL A 64 19.82 4.47 8.02
C VAL A 64 19.14 3.75 9.17
N GLY A 65 17.89 3.35 8.98
CA GLY A 65 17.08 2.71 10.01
C GLY A 65 17.40 1.24 10.20
N THR A 66 16.75 0.67 11.22
CA THR A 66 16.80 -0.76 11.54
C THR A 66 15.39 -1.32 11.60
N PHE A 67 15.17 -2.51 11.11
CA PHE A 67 13.90 -3.21 11.22
C PHE A 67 13.62 -3.63 12.66
N THR A 68 12.51 -3.18 13.24
CA THR A 68 12.15 -3.47 14.64
C THR A 68 11.03 -4.50 14.80
N LYS A 69 10.38 -4.87 13.70
CA LYS A 69 9.23 -5.77 13.68
C LYS A 69 9.39 -6.85 12.61
N ASN A 70 8.65 -7.93 12.76
CA ASN A 70 8.56 -8.98 11.75
C ASN A 70 7.63 -8.55 10.59
N GLY A 71 7.75 -9.21 9.43
CA GLY A 71 6.88 -8.94 8.28
C GLY A 71 7.43 -7.95 7.28
N LEU A 72 8.57 -7.37 7.54
CA LEU A 72 9.29 -6.51 6.62
C LEU A 72 10.19 -7.32 5.67
N ALA A 73 10.92 -6.62 4.81
CA ALA A 73 11.77 -7.26 3.80
C ALA A 73 12.87 -8.16 4.39
N LEU A 74 13.30 -7.87 5.61
CA LEU A 74 14.34 -8.59 6.35
C LEU A 74 13.92 -8.79 7.82
N PRO A 75 14.56 -9.73 8.56
CA PRO A 75 14.28 -9.97 9.96
C PRO A 75 14.46 -8.74 10.86
N LYS A 76 13.81 -8.78 12.03
CA LYS A 76 14.04 -7.79 13.09
C LYS A 76 15.52 -7.74 13.49
N GLY A 77 16.05 -6.54 13.64
CA GLY A 77 17.45 -6.27 13.98
C GLY A 77 18.35 -6.02 12.77
N GLU A 78 17.90 -6.36 11.57
CA GLU A 78 18.65 -6.12 10.34
C GLU A 78 18.64 -4.63 9.96
N PRO A 79 19.75 -4.13 9.33
CA PRO A 79 19.76 -2.82 8.72
C PRO A 79 18.65 -2.68 7.69
N ALA A 80 17.97 -1.53 7.66
CA ALA A 80 16.90 -1.25 6.70
C ALA A 80 17.45 -0.99 5.29
N ILE A 81 18.21 -1.94 4.78
CA ILE A 81 18.74 -2.03 3.43
C ILE A 81 18.09 -3.25 2.78
N ASN A 82 17.15 -3.04 1.88
CA ASN A 82 16.32 -4.09 1.30
C ASN A 82 17.16 -5.08 0.45
N PRO A 83 16.64 -6.29 0.15
CA PRO A 83 17.40 -7.33 -0.56
C PRO A 83 17.92 -6.87 -1.93
N VAL A 84 17.12 -6.15 -2.73
CA VAL A 84 17.56 -5.73 -4.08
C VAL A 84 18.72 -4.74 -4.02
N PRO A 85 18.71 -3.65 -3.24
CA PRO A 85 19.88 -2.81 -3.03
C PRO A 85 21.13 -3.57 -2.54
N ARG A 86 20.96 -4.53 -1.61
CA ARG A 86 22.09 -5.39 -1.19
C ARG A 86 22.66 -6.18 -2.35
N GLN A 87 21.79 -6.81 -3.15
CA GLN A 87 22.23 -7.59 -4.30
C GLN A 87 22.93 -6.72 -5.35
N MET A 88 22.42 -5.51 -5.62
CA MET A 88 23.08 -4.57 -6.54
C MET A 88 24.49 -4.22 -6.08
N MET A 89 24.69 -3.97 -4.79
CA MET A 89 26.03 -3.71 -4.22
C MET A 89 26.93 -4.93 -4.35
N ILE A 90 26.42 -6.11 -4.02
CA ILE A 90 27.18 -7.39 -4.15
C ILE A 90 27.59 -7.62 -5.60
N ASP A 91 26.68 -7.50 -6.56
CA ASP A 91 26.95 -7.77 -7.98
C ASP A 91 28.01 -6.83 -8.56
N ASN A 92 27.95 -5.54 -8.22
CA ASN A 92 28.93 -4.58 -8.70
C ASN A 92 30.30 -4.76 -8.04
N LEU A 93 30.35 -4.97 -6.73
CA LEU A 93 31.61 -5.19 -6.01
C LEU A 93 32.23 -6.50 -6.40
N SER A 94 31.46 -7.59 -6.53
CA SER A 94 32.00 -8.91 -6.92
C SER A 94 32.76 -8.89 -8.24
N LYS A 95 32.33 -8.05 -9.21
CA LYS A 95 33.09 -7.88 -10.48
C LYS A 95 34.47 -7.30 -10.24
N ILE A 96 34.54 -6.22 -9.46
CA ILE A 96 35.81 -5.54 -9.13
C ILE A 96 36.72 -6.47 -8.37
N PHE A 97 36.22 -7.19 -7.35
CA PHE A 97 37.00 -8.12 -6.57
C PHE A 97 37.53 -9.33 -7.39
N ALA A 98 36.70 -9.77 -8.37
CA ALA A 98 37.11 -10.84 -9.28
C ALA A 98 38.23 -10.41 -10.26
N GLU A 99 38.18 -9.18 -10.78
CA GLU A 99 39.22 -8.63 -11.66
C GLU A 99 40.58 -8.57 -10.98
N ASP A 100 40.61 -8.24 -9.70
CA ASP A 100 41.85 -8.14 -8.91
C ASP A 100 42.20 -9.45 -8.16
N ASN A 101 41.42 -10.53 -8.35
CA ASN A 101 41.58 -11.81 -7.64
C ASN A 101 41.62 -11.65 -6.11
N LEU A 102 40.78 -10.74 -5.57
CA LEU A 102 40.70 -10.48 -4.14
C LEU A 102 39.59 -11.32 -3.50
N THR A 103 39.92 -11.91 -2.35
CA THR A 103 38.95 -12.64 -1.50
C THR A 103 39.03 -12.17 -0.06
N GLY A 104 37.92 -12.16 0.63
CA GLY A 104 37.83 -11.70 2.03
C GLY A 104 36.47 -11.21 2.41
N THR A 105 36.37 -10.63 3.59
CA THR A 105 35.13 -10.04 4.12
C THR A 105 35.08 -8.57 3.74
N VAL A 106 33.92 -8.17 3.16
CA VAL A 106 33.64 -6.81 2.79
C VAL A 106 32.51 -6.29 3.70
N ASN A 107 32.84 -5.42 4.61
CA ASN A 107 31.86 -4.74 5.48
C ASN A 107 31.38 -3.47 4.80
N ILE A 108 30.07 -3.37 4.57
CA ILE A 108 29.42 -2.27 3.88
C ILE A 108 28.51 -1.53 4.87
N THR A 109 28.86 -0.30 5.21
CA THR A 109 28.04 0.57 6.05
C THR A 109 27.42 1.66 5.18
N VAL A 110 26.10 1.72 5.12
CA VAL A 110 25.37 2.77 4.40
C VAL A 110 24.96 3.86 5.38
N MET A 111 25.18 5.10 5.02
CA MET A 111 24.87 6.30 5.83
C MET A 111 24.04 7.28 4.99
N VAL A 112 23.15 8.03 5.64
CA VAL A 112 22.33 9.05 4.99
C VAL A 112 22.32 10.30 5.82
N GLU A 113 22.83 11.39 5.26
CA GLU A 113 22.84 12.67 5.94
C GLU A 113 21.42 13.13 6.30
N ASN A 114 21.21 13.55 7.55
CA ASN A 114 19.88 13.94 8.07
C ASN A 114 18.78 12.87 7.94
N GLY A 115 19.13 11.61 7.70
CA GLY A 115 18.18 10.52 7.43
C GLY A 115 17.16 10.30 8.57
N MET A 116 17.54 10.55 9.84
CA MET A 116 16.61 10.48 10.97
C MET A 116 15.50 11.54 10.89
N GLU A 117 15.82 12.76 10.51
CA GLU A 117 14.84 13.84 10.36
C GLU A 117 13.95 13.62 9.12
N VAL A 118 14.54 13.15 8.03
CA VAL A 118 13.80 12.80 6.81
C VAL A 118 12.84 11.64 7.07
N ALA A 119 13.24 10.64 7.84
CA ALA A 119 12.40 9.49 8.17
C ALA A 119 11.06 9.88 8.82
N LYS A 120 11.03 10.93 9.63
CA LYS A 120 9.80 11.46 10.25
C LYS A 120 8.73 11.92 9.22
N LYS A 121 9.16 12.23 8.00
CA LYS A 121 8.28 12.66 6.89
C LYS A 121 7.92 11.49 5.98
N THR A 122 8.39 10.29 6.27
CA THR A 122 8.13 9.06 5.50
C THR A 122 7.22 8.10 6.26
N PHE A 123 6.89 6.97 5.64
CA PHE A 123 6.15 5.89 6.31
C PHE A 123 7.03 4.96 7.15
N ASN A 124 8.34 5.17 7.23
CA ASN A 124 9.29 4.24 7.84
C ASN A 124 8.94 3.88 9.29
N GLU A 125 8.66 4.84 10.14
CA GLU A 125 8.31 4.58 11.55
C GLU A 125 7.01 3.75 11.67
N ARG A 126 6.02 4.03 10.83
CA ARG A 126 4.77 3.27 10.76
C ARG A 126 5.02 1.82 10.37
N LEU A 127 5.96 1.59 9.48
CA LEU A 127 6.36 0.26 9.02
C LEU A 127 7.35 -0.43 9.97
N GLY A 128 7.71 0.19 11.10
CA GLY A 128 8.63 -0.39 12.07
C GLY A 128 10.11 -0.30 11.68
N VAL A 129 10.47 0.68 10.87
CA VAL A 129 11.87 1.07 10.63
C VAL A 129 12.20 2.25 11.53
N ILE A 130 13.14 2.10 12.45
CA ILE A 130 13.51 3.11 13.44
C ILE A 130 14.98 3.52 13.27
N GLY A 131 15.26 4.80 13.55
CA GLY A 131 16.62 5.35 13.54
C GLY A 131 17.07 5.98 12.22
N GLY A 132 16.22 5.95 11.19
CA GLY A 132 16.53 6.56 9.90
C GLY A 132 15.61 6.10 8.78
N ILE A 133 16.00 6.39 7.55
CA ILE A 133 15.30 5.93 6.37
C ILE A 133 15.67 4.50 6.00
N SER A 134 14.85 3.85 5.15
CA SER A 134 15.20 2.59 4.52
C SER A 134 15.82 2.81 3.13
N ILE A 135 16.80 1.98 2.78
CA ILE A 135 17.38 1.90 1.45
C ILE A 135 16.60 0.84 0.68
N LEU A 136 15.76 1.28 -0.23
CA LEU A 136 14.84 0.42 -0.98
C LEU A 136 14.80 0.80 -2.46
N GLY A 137 14.22 -0.07 -3.26
CA GLY A 137 14.04 0.10 -4.70
C GLY A 137 14.29 -1.21 -5.43
N THR A 138 13.61 -1.40 -6.56
CA THR A 138 13.69 -2.63 -7.36
C THR A 138 14.50 -2.44 -8.64
N SER A 139 14.63 -1.20 -9.13
CA SER A 139 15.30 -0.88 -10.39
C SER A 139 16.54 0.01 -10.23
N GLY A 140 16.69 0.70 -9.09
CA GLY A 140 17.69 1.75 -8.88
C GLY A 140 17.37 3.07 -9.59
N MET A 141 16.22 3.17 -10.26
CA MET A 141 15.70 4.39 -10.91
C MET A 141 14.43 4.84 -10.22
N VAL A 142 14.30 6.15 -10.01
CA VAL A 142 13.04 6.74 -9.54
C VAL A 142 12.15 6.98 -10.75
N LEU A 143 10.95 6.40 -10.74
CA LEU A 143 9.91 6.69 -11.70
C LEU A 143 8.85 7.52 -11.00
N PRO A 144 8.73 8.83 -11.31
CA PRO A 144 7.81 9.73 -10.65
C PRO A 144 6.37 9.22 -10.69
N MET A 145 5.67 9.29 -9.56
CA MET A 145 4.27 8.84 -9.42
C MET A 145 3.99 7.42 -9.95
N SER A 146 4.98 6.55 -9.88
CA SER A 146 4.86 5.17 -10.36
C SER A 146 3.74 4.44 -9.62
N LYS A 147 2.71 4.01 -10.37
CA LYS A 147 1.65 3.11 -9.84
C LYS A 147 2.28 1.89 -9.18
N THR A 148 3.33 1.34 -9.75
CA THR A 148 4.03 0.15 -9.25
C THR A 148 4.64 0.42 -7.87
N ALA A 149 5.37 1.52 -7.68
CA ALA A 149 5.98 1.87 -6.39
C ALA A 149 4.92 2.11 -5.31
N LEU A 150 3.78 2.73 -5.68
CA LEU A 150 2.67 2.93 -4.74
C LEU A 150 2.03 1.59 -4.36
N LEU A 151 1.83 0.68 -5.30
CA LEU A 151 1.29 -0.66 -5.05
C LEU A 151 2.24 -1.50 -4.19
N GLU A 152 3.55 -1.46 -4.43
CA GLU A 152 4.56 -2.13 -3.59
C GLU A 152 4.53 -1.61 -2.14
N THR A 153 4.36 -0.29 -1.97
CA THR A 153 4.22 0.32 -0.64
C THR A 153 2.95 -0.14 0.07
N ILE A 154 1.82 -0.20 -0.64
CA ILE A 154 0.53 -0.69 -0.11
C ILE A 154 0.64 -2.17 0.27
N GLU A 155 1.25 -3.00 -0.57
CA GLU A 155 1.46 -4.41 -0.28
C GLU A 155 2.31 -4.61 0.98
N ALA A 156 3.43 -3.89 1.08
CA ALA A 156 4.30 -3.96 2.25
C ALA A 156 3.57 -3.55 3.55
N ASP A 157 2.75 -2.50 3.51
CA ASP A 157 1.96 -2.04 4.65
C ASP A 157 0.88 -3.08 5.05
N ILE A 158 0.16 -3.64 4.09
CA ILE A 158 -0.85 -4.68 4.32
C ILE A 158 -0.21 -5.93 4.93
N LYS A 159 0.87 -6.44 4.33
CA LYS A 159 1.64 -7.58 4.84
C LYS A 159 2.08 -7.36 6.28
N PHE A 160 2.70 -6.21 6.54
CA PHE A 160 3.17 -5.83 7.87
C PHE A 160 2.04 -5.89 8.90
N ARG A 161 0.86 -5.33 8.59
CA ARG A 161 -0.27 -5.29 9.50
C ARG A 161 -0.85 -6.67 9.78
N ILE A 162 -0.98 -7.51 8.77
CA ILE A 162 -1.47 -8.88 8.92
C ILE A 162 -0.55 -9.67 9.84
N GLN A 163 0.77 -9.60 9.61
CA GLN A 163 1.76 -10.35 10.39
C GLN A 163 1.91 -9.86 11.84
N ASN A 164 1.55 -8.60 12.12
CA ASN A 164 1.54 -8.06 13.48
C ASN A 164 0.14 -8.06 14.12
N SER A 165 -0.85 -8.64 13.46
CA SER A 165 -2.21 -8.83 13.99
C SER A 165 -2.35 -10.22 14.62
N ALA A 166 -2.80 -10.29 15.88
CA ALA A 166 -3.04 -11.56 16.57
C ALA A 166 -4.11 -12.44 15.90
N THR A 167 -4.95 -11.85 15.05
CA THR A 167 -6.08 -12.50 14.37
C THR A 167 -5.98 -12.46 12.85
N ASN A 168 -4.82 -12.12 12.29
CA ASN A 168 -4.62 -11.87 10.86
C ASN A 168 -5.69 -10.92 10.28
N THR A 169 -6.03 -9.88 11.04
CA THR A 169 -6.98 -8.84 10.64
C THR A 169 -6.22 -7.68 10.01
N VAL A 170 -6.71 -7.16 8.88
CA VAL A 170 -6.25 -5.92 8.29
C VAL A 170 -7.38 -4.91 8.17
N TYR A 171 -7.13 -3.69 8.64
CA TYR A 171 -7.97 -2.53 8.43
C TYR A 171 -7.42 -1.72 7.27
N MET A 172 -8.26 -1.38 6.31
CA MET A 172 -7.89 -0.69 5.08
C MET A 172 -8.79 0.52 4.84
N SER A 173 -8.22 1.61 4.35
CA SER A 173 -8.99 2.79 3.97
C SER A 173 -8.41 3.45 2.72
N PRO A 174 -9.25 3.94 1.79
CA PRO A 174 -8.80 4.75 0.65
C PRO A 174 -8.09 6.05 1.03
N GLY A 175 -8.21 6.48 2.27
CA GLY A 175 -7.56 7.70 2.75
C GLY A 175 -7.67 7.89 4.25
N ASN A 176 -6.99 8.93 4.76
CA ASN A 176 -6.93 9.22 6.20
C ASN A 176 -8.30 9.50 6.84
N ILE A 177 -9.30 9.93 6.06
CA ILE A 177 -10.65 10.22 6.59
C ILE A 177 -11.29 8.94 7.12
N GLY A 178 -11.21 7.82 6.38
CA GLY A 178 -11.75 6.55 6.83
C GLY A 178 -10.99 5.94 8.01
N ALA A 179 -9.68 6.14 8.09
CA ALA A 179 -8.89 5.73 9.26
C ALA A 179 -9.35 6.49 10.52
N LYS A 180 -9.53 7.81 10.42
CA LYS A 180 -10.08 8.64 11.51
C LYS A 180 -11.52 8.28 11.85
N TYR A 181 -12.33 7.87 10.87
CA TYR A 181 -13.69 7.41 11.10
C TYR A 181 -13.72 6.13 11.94
N LEU A 182 -12.83 5.16 11.62
CA LEU A 182 -12.66 3.94 12.42
C LEU A 182 -12.21 4.23 13.86
N GLU A 183 -11.29 5.18 14.02
CA GLU A 183 -10.82 5.59 15.35
C GLU A 183 -11.94 6.16 16.21
N ARG A 184 -12.74 7.07 15.65
CA ARG A 184 -13.82 7.74 16.38
C ARG A 184 -15.00 6.83 16.72
N ASN A 185 -15.38 5.93 15.81
CA ASN A 185 -16.63 5.19 15.90
C ASN A 185 -16.45 3.70 16.26
N PHE A 186 -15.24 3.14 16.10
CA PHE A 186 -14.99 1.71 16.30
C PHE A 186 -13.78 1.43 17.19
N ALA A 187 -13.26 2.43 17.88
CA ALA A 187 -12.10 2.32 18.80
C ALA A 187 -10.87 1.63 18.15
N THR A 188 -10.69 1.85 16.83
CA THR A 188 -9.56 1.31 16.08
C THR A 188 -8.49 2.39 15.99
N ASP A 189 -7.27 2.13 16.45
CA ASP A 189 -6.17 3.08 16.29
C ASP A 189 -5.93 3.39 14.81
N ALA A 190 -6.09 4.67 14.43
CA ALA A 190 -5.93 5.12 13.04
C ALA A 190 -4.55 4.80 12.47
N SER A 191 -3.51 4.71 13.31
CA SER A 191 -2.15 4.33 12.90
C SER A 191 -2.06 2.87 12.44
N THR A 192 -3.02 2.03 12.81
CA THR A 192 -3.07 0.61 12.42
C THR A 192 -3.82 0.37 11.11
N VAL A 193 -4.40 1.40 10.49
CA VAL A 193 -5.15 1.29 9.24
C VAL A 193 -4.23 1.47 8.04
N ALA A 194 -4.23 0.52 7.12
CA ALA A 194 -3.51 0.63 5.85
C ALA A 194 -4.19 1.65 4.94
N ILE A 195 -3.43 2.61 4.44
CA ILE A 195 -3.93 3.60 3.48
C ILE A 195 -3.68 3.07 2.06
N ILE A 196 -4.76 2.70 1.38
CA ILE A 196 -4.73 1.95 0.12
C ILE A 196 -5.03 2.80 -1.12
N SER A 197 -5.15 4.12 -0.97
CA SER A 197 -5.52 5.03 -2.05
C SER A 197 -6.81 4.58 -2.76
N ASN A 198 -6.80 4.50 -4.06
CA ASN A 198 -7.92 4.04 -4.89
C ASN A 198 -7.80 2.55 -5.31
N PHE A 199 -6.77 1.83 -4.86
CA PHE A 199 -6.43 0.47 -5.30
C PHE A 199 -7.08 -0.61 -4.42
N ILE A 200 -8.41 -0.59 -4.32
CA ILE A 200 -9.15 -1.52 -3.45
C ILE A 200 -8.98 -2.97 -3.91
N GLY A 201 -9.03 -3.19 -5.23
CA GLY A 201 -8.90 -4.54 -5.78
C GLY A 201 -7.54 -5.17 -5.48
N GLU A 202 -6.46 -4.47 -5.81
CA GLU A 202 -5.09 -4.90 -5.55
C GLU A 202 -4.85 -5.09 -4.04
N SER A 203 -5.44 -4.23 -3.21
CA SER A 203 -5.32 -4.35 -1.75
C SER A 203 -6.04 -5.58 -1.19
N ILE A 204 -7.17 -5.98 -1.76
CA ILE A 204 -7.83 -7.26 -1.43
C ILE A 204 -6.92 -8.41 -1.86
N ASP A 205 -6.35 -8.37 -3.05
CA ASP A 205 -5.43 -9.41 -3.55
C ASP A 205 -4.22 -9.58 -2.60
N TYR A 206 -3.60 -8.48 -2.18
CA TYR A 206 -2.48 -8.49 -1.23
C TYR A 206 -2.89 -9.02 0.15
N ALA A 207 -4.08 -8.65 0.63
CA ALA A 207 -4.57 -9.19 1.88
C ALA A 207 -4.71 -10.71 1.83
N ILE A 208 -5.20 -11.25 0.72
CA ILE A 208 -5.33 -12.71 0.51
C ILE A 208 -3.95 -13.36 0.36
N SER A 209 -3.04 -12.81 -0.45
CA SER A 209 -1.70 -13.38 -0.66
C SER A 209 -0.89 -13.47 0.64
N HIS A 210 -1.22 -12.67 1.65
CA HIS A 210 -0.61 -12.68 2.97
C HIS A 210 -1.49 -13.30 4.07
N ASP A 211 -2.42 -14.20 3.71
CA ASP A 211 -3.23 -15.02 4.62
C ASP A 211 -4.14 -14.24 5.59
N ALA A 212 -4.67 -13.09 5.18
CA ALA A 212 -5.66 -12.37 5.98
C ALA A 212 -6.88 -13.26 6.29
N LYS A 213 -7.34 -13.23 7.55
CA LYS A 213 -8.57 -13.91 7.98
C LYS A 213 -9.74 -12.94 8.12
N LYS A 214 -9.43 -11.66 8.27
CA LYS A 214 -10.43 -10.60 8.33
C LYS A 214 -9.94 -9.35 7.62
N ILE A 215 -10.78 -8.83 6.73
CA ILE A 215 -10.57 -7.58 6.02
C ILE A 215 -11.66 -6.60 6.46
N VAL A 216 -11.27 -5.43 6.96
CA VAL A 216 -12.18 -4.33 7.28
C VAL A 216 -11.84 -3.17 6.36
N LEU A 217 -12.72 -2.88 5.41
CA LEU A 217 -12.58 -1.74 4.49
C LEU A 217 -13.49 -0.62 4.96
N CYS A 218 -12.93 0.57 5.23
CA CYS A 218 -13.68 1.74 5.67
C CYS A 218 -13.38 2.94 4.78
N GLY A 219 -14.43 3.62 4.32
CA GLY A 219 -14.24 4.80 3.49
C GLY A 219 -15.52 5.57 3.20
N ASP A 220 -15.33 6.73 2.60
CA ASP A 220 -16.44 7.58 2.13
C ASP A 220 -17.27 6.85 1.07
N MET A 221 -18.61 7.01 1.16
CA MET A 221 -19.56 6.37 0.26
C MET A 221 -19.31 6.74 -1.20
N GLY A 222 -18.84 7.96 -1.48
CA GLY A 222 -18.51 8.39 -2.84
C GLY A 222 -17.37 7.60 -3.49
N LYS A 223 -16.52 6.96 -2.69
CA LYS A 223 -15.52 6.01 -3.21
C LYS A 223 -16.03 4.56 -3.18
N LEU A 224 -16.58 4.13 -2.05
CA LEU A 224 -16.92 2.73 -1.84
C LEU A 224 -18.10 2.24 -2.66
N ILE A 225 -19.05 3.11 -2.99
CA ILE A 225 -20.21 2.75 -3.82
C ILE A 225 -19.81 2.11 -5.16
N LYS A 226 -18.65 2.49 -5.70
CA LYS A 226 -18.13 1.95 -6.96
C LYS A 226 -17.92 0.43 -6.91
N LEU A 227 -17.65 -0.11 -5.72
CA LEU A 227 -17.54 -1.55 -5.52
C LEU A 227 -18.86 -2.27 -5.81
N SER A 228 -20.02 -1.62 -5.58
CA SER A 228 -21.33 -2.22 -5.91
C SER A 228 -21.54 -2.43 -7.41
N GLY A 229 -20.73 -1.77 -8.25
CA GLY A 229 -20.63 -1.99 -9.69
C GLY A 229 -19.46 -2.89 -10.10
N GLY A 230 -18.71 -3.46 -9.13
CA GLY A 230 -17.53 -4.26 -9.42
C GLY A 230 -16.29 -3.44 -9.78
N ILE A 231 -16.33 -2.11 -9.60
CA ILE A 231 -15.23 -1.19 -9.90
C ILE A 231 -14.25 -1.19 -8.74
N MET A 232 -13.09 -1.82 -8.95
CA MET A 232 -12.09 -2.07 -7.91
C MET A 232 -11.01 -1.00 -7.81
N ASN A 233 -10.80 -0.19 -8.86
CA ASN A 233 -10.04 1.05 -8.79
C ASN A 233 -11.03 2.22 -8.70
N THR A 234 -11.04 2.90 -7.55
CA THR A 234 -12.02 3.95 -7.28
C THR A 234 -11.60 5.34 -7.74
N HIS A 235 -10.54 5.46 -8.54
CA HIS A 235 -10.11 6.73 -9.10
C HIS A 235 -11.18 7.29 -10.05
N SER A 236 -11.43 8.60 -10.00
CA SER A 236 -12.47 9.23 -10.81
C SER A 236 -12.18 9.20 -12.32
N ASN A 237 -10.89 9.18 -12.71
CA ASN A 237 -10.51 9.05 -14.12
C ASN A 237 -10.79 7.66 -14.70
N ASP A 238 -10.86 6.63 -13.84
CA ASP A 238 -11.15 5.26 -14.29
C ASP A 238 -12.66 5.03 -14.38
N SER A 239 -13.43 5.61 -13.48
CA SER A 239 -14.90 5.56 -13.48
C SER A 239 -15.50 6.61 -12.55
N ASP A 240 -16.56 7.24 -12.97
CA ASP A 240 -17.41 8.11 -12.13
C ASP A 240 -18.89 7.70 -12.23
N SER A 241 -19.20 6.47 -11.80
CA SER A 241 -20.54 5.87 -11.87
C SER A 241 -21.31 5.95 -10.55
N ARG A 242 -21.00 6.94 -9.70
CA ARG A 242 -21.53 7.01 -8.33
C ARG A 242 -23.03 7.22 -8.29
N LEU A 243 -23.55 8.17 -9.06
CA LEU A 243 -24.97 8.51 -9.09
C LEU A 243 -25.78 7.44 -9.83
N GLU A 244 -25.24 6.87 -10.88
CA GLU A 244 -25.83 5.79 -11.63
C GLU A 244 -26.01 4.53 -10.77
N LEU A 245 -25.01 4.21 -9.92
CA LEU A 245 -25.11 3.08 -9.01
C LEU A 245 -26.13 3.32 -7.89
N LEU A 246 -26.19 4.55 -7.33
CA LEU A 246 -27.23 4.94 -6.39
C LEU A 246 -28.61 4.82 -7.04
N LEU A 247 -28.78 5.41 -8.21
CA LEU A 247 -30.04 5.40 -8.95
C LEU A 247 -30.52 3.97 -9.25
N ALA A 248 -29.59 3.12 -9.73
CA ALA A 248 -29.89 1.71 -10.00
C ALA A 248 -30.33 0.94 -8.74
N ALA A 249 -29.77 1.27 -7.58
CA ALA A 249 -30.15 0.67 -6.32
C ALA A 249 -31.52 1.14 -5.86
N VAL A 250 -31.80 2.45 -5.95
CA VAL A 250 -33.13 3.03 -5.66
C VAL A 250 -34.20 2.41 -6.55
N ILE A 251 -33.96 2.32 -7.87
CA ILE A 251 -34.92 1.68 -8.81
C ILE A 251 -35.18 0.23 -8.41
N LYS A 252 -34.15 -0.53 -8.03
CA LYS A 252 -34.32 -1.92 -7.61
C LYS A 252 -35.12 -2.06 -6.32
N ASP A 253 -34.85 -1.22 -5.32
CA ASP A 253 -35.59 -1.20 -4.08
C ASP A 253 -37.10 -0.93 -4.33
N VAL A 254 -37.34 0.04 -5.15
CA VAL A 254 -38.70 0.47 -5.51
C VAL A 254 -39.45 -0.58 -6.34
N LEU A 255 -38.77 -1.30 -7.24
CA LEU A 255 -39.40 -2.36 -8.04
C LEU A 255 -39.81 -3.62 -7.22
N GLU A 256 -39.39 -3.73 -5.97
CA GLU A 256 -39.83 -4.76 -5.03
C GLU A 256 -41.17 -4.42 -4.35
N ASP A 257 -41.69 -3.20 -4.56
CA ASP A 257 -42.96 -2.72 -4.01
C ASP A 257 -44.02 -2.66 -5.13
N ASP A 258 -45.03 -3.54 -5.08
CA ASP A 258 -46.03 -3.68 -6.12
C ASP A 258 -46.98 -2.45 -6.23
N ASP A 259 -47.00 -1.54 -5.25
CA ASP A 259 -47.91 -0.41 -5.16
C ASP A 259 -47.27 0.94 -5.58
N ILE A 260 -46.14 0.97 -6.25
CA ILE A 260 -45.44 2.22 -6.55
C ILE A 260 -46.02 2.99 -7.72
N ASP A 261 -46.28 4.27 -7.45
CA ASP A 261 -46.60 5.26 -8.49
C ASP A 261 -45.29 5.85 -9.09
N PHE A 262 -44.89 5.34 -10.25
CA PHE A 262 -43.72 5.82 -10.98
C PHE A 262 -43.82 7.30 -11.37
N SER A 263 -45.03 7.91 -11.42
CA SER A 263 -45.20 9.35 -11.70
C SER A 263 -44.64 10.22 -10.59
N LEU A 264 -44.72 9.74 -9.34
CA LEU A 264 -44.13 10.41 -8.17
C LEU A 264 -42.65 10.16 -8.01
N LEU A 265 -42.17 9.00 -8.47
CA LEU A 265 -40.78 8.60 -8.36
C LEU A 265 -39.88 9.32 -9.38
N THR A 266 -40.38 9.54 -10.60
CA THR A 266 -39.57 10.12 -11.68
C THR A 266 -38.90 11.46 -11.31
N PRO A 267 -39.59 12.44 -10.69
CA PRO A 267 -38.93 13.67 -10.25
C PRO A 267 -37.79 13.43 -9.25
N ILE A 268 -37.97 12.50 -8.30
CA ILE A 268 -36.96 12.15 -7.29
C ILE A 268 -35.71 11.55 -7.94
N LEU A 269 -35.90 10.62 -8.88
CA LEU A 269 -34.81 10.01 -9.62
C LEU A 269 -34.01 11.03 -10.42
N LEU A 270 -34.69 11.98 -11.05
CA LEU A 270 -34.09 13.10 -11.77
C LEU A 270 -33.31 14.03 -10.83
N ASP A 271 -33.84 14.29 -9.63
CA ASP A 271 -33.13 15.13 -8.67
C ASP A 271 -31.91 14.45 -8.08
N ILE A 272 -31.91 13.14 -7.85
CA ILE A 272 -30.73 12.36 -7.48
C ILE A 272 -29.68 12.46 -8.59
N LEU A 273 -30.07 12.29 -9.84
CA LEU A 273 -29.16 12.28 -10.98
C LEU A 273 -28.50 13.66 -11.26
N LYS A 274 -29.19 14.74 -10.91
CA LYS A 274 -28.69 16.12 -11.05
C LYS A 274 -27.65 16.50 -9.99
N GLN A 275 -27.50 15.70 -8.93
CA GLN A 275 -26.56 16.05 -7.86
C GLN A 275 -25.12 15.98 -8.34
N LYS A 276 -24.26 16.81 -7.76
CA LYS A 276 -22.80 16.82 -8.03
C LYS A 276 -22.01 15.91 -7.10
N THR A 277 -22.59 15.58 -5.96
CA THR A 277 -21.93 14.80 -4.90
C THR A 277 -22.80 13.63 -4.45
N THR A 278 -22.17 12.55 -4.05
CA THR A 278 -22.86 11.39 -3.47
C THR A 278 -23.60 11.76 -2.19
N THR A 279 -23.02 12.63 -1.36
CA THR A 279 -23.62 13.14 -0.12
C THR A 279 -24.95 13.84 -0.39
N ALA A 280 -25.02 14.73 -1.38
CA ALA A 280 -26.27 15.42 -1.73
C ALA A 280 -27.34 14.44 -2.26
N ALA A 281 -26.94 13.44 -3.03
CA ALA A 281 -27.83 12.40 -3.51
C ALA A 281 -28.38 11.52 -2.35
N ILE A 282 -27.51 11.15 -1.40
CA ILE A 282 -27.91 10.41 -0.19
C ILE A 282 -28.92 11.21 0.66
N ALA A 283 -28.75 12.53 0.78
CA ALA A 283 -29.69 13.37 1.51
C ALA A 283 -31.11 13.29 0.90
N ILE A 284 -31.24 13.35 -0.44
CA ILE A 284 -32.51 13.16 -1.14
C ILE A 284 -33.09 11.77 -0.88
N ILE A 285 -32.28 10.71 -0.97
CA ILE A 285 -32.73 9.34 -0.72
C ILE A 285 -33.29 9.20 0.69
N LYS A 286 -32.64 9.78 1.71
CA LYS A 286 -33.10 9.78 3.11
C LYS A 286 -34.38 10.61 3.29
N GLU A 287 -34.47 11.79 2.66
CA GLU A 287 -35.66 12.65 2.70
C GLU A 287 -36.89 11.92 2.21
N TYR A 288 -36.76 11.15 1.14
CA TYR A 288 -37.89 10.38 0.58
C TYR A 288 -38.00 8.94 1.14
N LYS A 289 -37.22 8.60 2.20
CA LYS A 289 -37.26 7.29 2.90
C LYS A 289 -37.02 6.10 1.98
N LEU A 290 -36.07 6.24 1.06
CA LEU A 290 -35.65 5.20 0.11
C LEU A 290 -34.37 4.49 0.61
N ASP A 291 -34.17 4.42 1.94
CA ASP A 291 -32.94 3.96 2.58
C ASP A 291 -32.63 2.49 2.33
N ARG A 292 -33.64 1.64 2.03
CA ARG A 292 -33.43 0.22 1.72
C ARG A 292 -32.50 -0.01 0.53
N CYS A 293 -32.37 0.98 -0.36
CA CYS A 293 -31.41 0.92 -1.45
C CYS A 293 -29.95 0.75 -0.97
N PHE A 294 -29.64 1.19 0.26
CA PHE A 294 -28.29 1.01 0.82
C PHE A 294 -28.00 -0.43 1.18
N ASP A 295 -28.99 -1.25 1.56
CA ASP A 295 -28.82 -2.68 1.77
C ASP A 295 -28.44 -3.37 0.46
N ILE A 296 -29.09 -3.01 -0.64
CA ILE A 296 -28.79 -3.51 -2.00
C ILE A 296 -27.34 -3.15 -2.39
N ILE A 297 -26.93 -1.92 -2.09
CA ILE A 297 -25.55 -1.47 -2.35
C ILE A 297 -24.54 -2.27 -1.50
N ALA A 298 -24.81 -2.44 -0.21
CA ALA A 298 -23.96 -3.17 0.72
C ALA A 298 -23.78 -4.65 0.29
N GLU A 299 -24.87 -5.31 -0.05
CA GLU A 299 -24.85 -6.70 -0.56
C GLU A 299 -24.00 -6.83 -1.81
N LYS A 300 -24.14 -5.90 -2.77
CA LYS A 300 -23.36 -5.90 -3.99
C LYS A 300 -21.88 -5.59 -3.73
N MET A 301 -21.57 -4.65 -2.85
CA MET A 301 -20.18 -4.37 -2.47
C MET A 301 -19.52 -5.62 -1.89
N LEU A 302 -20.20 -6.31 -0.97
CA LEU A 302 -19.71 -7.56 -0.39
C LEU A 302 -19.58 -8.67 -1.43
N TYR A 303 -20.56 -8.81 -2.32
CA TYR A 303 -20.52 -9.79 -3.41
C TYR A 303 -19.25 -9.61 -4.27
N TYR A 304 -18.98 -8.41 -4.74
CA TYR A 304 -17.81 -8.16 -5.57
C TYR A 304 -16.48 -8.25 -4.80
N ALA A 305 -16.45 -7.83 -3.54
CA ALA A 305 -15.28 -7.98 -2.68
C ALA A 305 -14.93 -9.45 -2.44
N TYR A 306 -15.91 -10.29 -2.12
CA TYR A 306 -15.70 -11.72 -1.96
C TYR A 306 -15.32 -12.42 -3.27
N ASN A 307 -15.91 -12.04 -4.39
CA ASN A 307 -15.52 -12.59 -5.70
C ASN A 307 -14.08 -12.22 -6.06
N ARG A 308 -13.63 -11.01 -5.74
CA ARG A 308 -12.24 -10.60 -5.94
C ARG A 308 -11.30 -11.42 -5.04
N ALA A 309 -11.63 -11.52 -3.75
CA ALA A 309 -10.85 -12.27 -2.79
C ALA A 309 -10.75 -13.77 -3.16
N PHE A 310 -11.85 -14.38 -3.64
CA PHE A 310 -11.84 -15.76 -4.07
C PHE A 310 -10.98 -15.99 -5.32
N LYS A 311 -11.00 -15.06 -6.28
CA LYS A 311 -10.09 -15.13 -7.43
C LYS A 311 -8.63 -15.01 -7.01
N ALA A 312 -8.32 -14.13 -6.04
CA ALA A 312 -6.98 -14.01 -5.48
C ALA A 312 -6.56 -15.30 -4.75
N GLU A 313 -7.45 -15.93 -3.97
CA GLU A 313 -7.19 -17.22 -3.31
C GLU A 313 -6.83 -18.32 -4.33
N ILE A 314 -7.57 -18.40 -5.44
CA ILE A 314 -7.26 -19.35 -6.52
C ILE A 314 -5.88 -19.08 -7.11
N PHE A 315 -5.54 -17.83 -7.32
CA PHE A 315 -4.29 -17.42 -7.94
C PHE A 315 -3.06 -17.67 -7.03
N TYR A 316 -3.13 -17.24 -5.77
CA TYR A 316 -1.99 -17.29 -4.85
C TYR A 316 -1.86 -18.64 -4.12
N HIS A 317 -2.97 -19.30 -3.78
CA HIS A 317 -3.00 -20.48 -2.91
C HIS A 317 -3.48 -21.77 -3.60
N LYS A 318 -3.61 -21.76 -4.94
CA LYS A 318 -3.99 -22.91 -5.77
C LYS A 318 -5.32 -23.56 -5.37
N ASN A 319 -6.27 -22.74 -4.97
CA ASN A 319 -7.64 -23.13 -4.63
C ASN A 319 -7.76 -24.29 -3.60
N LYS A 320 -7.86 -23.91 -2.33
CA LYS A 320 -8.07 -24.87 -1.22
C LYS A 320 -9.56 -25.13 -0.93
N PHE A 321 -10.48 -24.41 -1.59
CA PHE A 321 -11.91 -24.42 -1.30
C PHE A 321 -12.72 -24.92 -2.48
N ALA A 322 -13.73 -25.78 -2.23
CA ALA A 322 -14.59 -26.32 -3.27
C ALA A 322 -15.56 -25.29 -3.87
N SER A 323 -15.87 -24.22 -3.12
CA SER A 323 -16.78 -23.15 -3.55
C SER A 323 -16.46 -21.83 -2.84
N ILE A 324 -17.02 -20.74 -3.39
CA ILE A 324 -16.96 -19.42 -2.74
C ILE A 324 -17.66 -19.41 -1.38
N ASP A 325 -18.69 -20.22 -1.18
CA ASP A 325 -19.43 -20.27 0.09
C ASP A 325 -18.62 -20.98 1.17
N GLU A 326 -17.81 -21.96 0.81
CA GLU A 326 -16.83 -22.54 1.72
C GLU A 326 -15.72 -21.53 2.05
N PHE A 327 -15.22 -20.81 1.06
CA PHE A 327 -14.22 -19.76 1.25
C PHE A 327 -14.71 -18.68 2.21
N LYS A 328 -15.96 -18.22 2.09
CA LYS A 328 -16.58 -17.22 2.99
C LYS A 328 -16.60 -17.63 4.46
N LYS A 329 -16.58 -18.94 4.78
CA LYS A 329 -16.47 -19.42 6.17
C LYS A 329 -15.08 -19.19 6.78
N ASN A 330 -14.07 -19.01 5.92
CA ASN A 330 -12.66 -18.88 6.31
C ASN A 330 -12.13 -17.45 6.22
N LEU A 331 -12.87 -16.55 5.56
CA LEU A 331 -12.53 -15.14 5.43
C LEU A 331 -13.73 -14.29 5.82
N GLN A 332 -13.54 -13.32 6.71
CA GLN A 332 -14.52 -12.30 7.01
C GLN A 332 -14.17 -11.00 6.27
N ILE A 333 -15.08 -10.49 5.44
CA ILE A 333 -14.98 -9.14 4.86
C ILE A 333 -16.07 -8.27 5.48
N ARG A 334 -15.67 -7.10 5.99
CA ARG A 334 -16.57 -6.06 6.47
C ARG A 334 -16.29 -4.78 5.72
N ILE A 335 -17.34 -4.15 5.20
CA ILE A 335 -17.28 -2.86 4.53
C ILE A 335 -18.06 -1.86 5.37
N ILE A 336 -17.44 -0.72 5.69
CA ILE A 336 -18.04 0.37 6.45
C ILE A 336 -17.98 1.60 5.55
N ALA A 337 -19.12 1.97 4.99
CA ALA A 337 -19.28 3.18 4.21
C ALA A 337 -19.91 4.27 5.06
N PHE A 338 -19.46 5.51 4.91
CA PHE A 338 -20.02 6.66 5.60
C PHE A 338 -20.20 7.84 4.66
N SER A 339 -21.14 8.73 5.00
CA SER A 339 -21.34 10.03 4.38
C SER A 339 -21.58 11.04 5.49
N ASP A 340 -20.99 12.22 5.43
CA ASP A 340 -21.08 13.28 6.47
C ASP A 340 -20.84 12.79 7.92
N ASN A 341 -19.89 11.89 8.11
CA ASN A 341 -19.56 11.24 9.38
C ASN A 341 -20.65 10.31 9.95
N GLU A 342 -21.67 9.97 9.19
CA GLU A 342 -22.66 8.95 9.53
C GLU A 342 -22.44 7.67 8.71
N THR A 343 -22.60 6.50 9.35
CA THR A 343 -22.59 5.22 8.62
C THR A 343 -23.82 5.16 7.69
N VAL A 344 -23.63 4.73 6.47
CA VAL A 344 -24.66 4.59 5.43
C VAL A 344 -24.87 3.12 5.13
#